data_faaa18394bd37dddf618e4a6ed5a15be
#
_entry.id   faaa18394bd37dddf618e4a6ed5a15be
#
_cell.length_a   1.000
_cell.length_b   1.000
_cell.length_c   1.000
_cell.angle_alpha   90.00
_cell.angle_beta   90.00
_cell.angle_gamma   90.00
#
_symmetry.space_group_name_H-M   'P 1'
#
loop_
_entity.id
_entity.type
_entity.pdbx_description
1 polymer ?
#
loop_
_entity_poly.entity_id
_entity_poly.type
_entity_poly.pdbx_seq_one_letter_code
_entity_poly.pdbx_strand_id
1 'polypeptide(L)'
;MGVESAARVVLVVEDEAVERAAIAEEFRNYGWHVLEAASGEHALALLADNYVDVVFTDIQLAGVMSGWDTAEAVRARAPAVAVLYTSGNACDPARQVAASLFIGKPYEPTFVIEVCHSLLDEPACSAE
;
A
#
# COMPACT_ATOMS: atom_id res chain seq x y z
N MET A 1 -21.66 -20.33 5.69
CA MET A 1 -21.37 -19.77 5.50
C MET A 1 -20.69 -19.46 5.40
N GLY A 2 -20.99 -20.00 5.22
CA GLY A 2 -20.14 -19.46 4.97
C GLY A 2 -19.42 -18.57 5.51
N VAL A 3 -18.71 -18.76 5.64
CA VAL A 3 -17.97 -17.88 6.03
C VAL A 3 -17.52 -17.04 5.03
N GLU A 4 -17.79 -15.87 5.04
CA GLU A 4 -17.27 -15.09 4.16
C GLU A 4 -16.02 -14.60 4.55
N SER A 5 -15.07 -14.47 3.70
CA SER A 5 -13.82 -13.89 3.97
C SER A 5 -13.97 -12.45 4.20
N ALA A 6 -13.26 -11.89 5.09
CA ALA A 6 -13.20 -10.45 5.27
C ALA A 6 -12.58 -9.83 4.04
N ALA A 7 -12.99 -8.64 3.72
CA ALA A 7 -12.40 -7.91 2.61
C ALA A 7 -10.94 -7.62 2.92
N ARG A 8 -10.12 -7.60 1.90
CA ARG A 8 -8.74 -7.17 2.06
C ARG A 8 -8.70 -5.68 2.29
N VAL A 9 -7.71 -5.24 3.04
CA VAL A 9 -7.60 -3.86 3.46
C VAL A 9 -6.33 -3.26 2.90
N VAL A 10 -6.47 -2.13 2.19
CA VAL A 10 -5.33 -1.39 1.69
C VAL A 10 -5.29 -0.02 2.35
N LEU A 11 -4.09 0.40 2.74
CA LEU A 11 -3.87 1.76 3.24
C LEU A 11 -3.18 2.52 2.13
N VAL A 12 -3.87 3.50 1.55
CA VAL A 12 -3.35 4.30 0.47
C VAL A 12 -2.77 5.58 1.06
N VAL A 13 -1.48 5.82 0.82
CA VAL A 13 -0.79 6.99 1.35
C VAL A 13 -0.38 7.87 0.18
N GLU A 14 -1.05 8.98 0.00
CA GLU A 14 -0.85 9.87 -1.13
C GLU A 14 -1.29 11.26 -0.70
N ASP A 15 -0.42 12.26 -0.83
CA ASP A 15 -0.76 13.61 -0.39
C ASP A 15 -1.60 14.38 -1.41
N GLU A 16 -1.64 13.94 -2.67
CA GLU A 16 -2.48 14.59 -3.67
C GLU A 16 -3.89 14.02 -3.58
N ALA A 17 -4.84 14.83 -3.19
CA ALA A 17 -6.18 14.36 -2.90
C ALA A 17 -6.86 13.71 -4.10
N VAL A 18 -6.65 14.26 -5.29
CA VAL A 18 -7.32 13.72 -6.48
C VAL A 18 -6.73 12.35 -6.83
N GLU A 19 -5.42 12.22 -6.79
CA GLU A 19 -4.79 10.93 -7.08
C GLU A 19 -5.17 9.90 -6.02
N ARG A 20 -5.20 10.32 -4.76
CA ARG A 20 -5.56 9.42 -3.68
C ARG A 20 -6.97 8.90 -3.85
N ALA A 21 -7.91 9.79 -4.15
CA ALA A 21 -9.30 9.40 -4.31
C ALA A 21 -9.48 8.46 -5.50
N ALA A 22 -8.76 8.71 -6.57
CA ALA A 22 -8.92 7.91 -7.79
C ALA A 22 -8.49 6.46 -7.57
N ILE A 23 -7.33 6.26 -6.95
CA ILE A 23 -6.87 4.88 -6.73
C ILE A 23 -7.70 4.21 -5.62
N ALA A 24 -8.13 4.98 -4.63
CA ALA A 24 -8.96 4.42 -3.57
C ALA A 24 -10.28 3.91 -4.15
N GLU A 25 -10.86 4.67 -5.06
CA GLU A 25 -12.11 4.24 -5.66
C GLU A 25 -11.93 2.96 -6.46
N GLU A 26 -10.83 2.84 -7.16
CA GLU A 26 -10.59 1.64 -7.94
C GLU A 26 -10.45 0.42 -7.03
N PHE A 27 -9.74 0.55 -5.92
CA PHE A 27 -9.66 -0.55 -4.97
C PHE A 27 -11.05 -0.92 -4.45
N ARG A 28 -11.88 0.07 -4.14
CA ARG A 28 -13.22 -0.20 -3.65
C ARG A 28 -14.07 -0.92 -4.68
N ASN A 29 -13.89 -0.57 -5.95
CA ASN A 29 -14.60 -1.24 -7.02
C ASN A 29 -14.26 -2.71 -7.12
N TYR A 30 -13.08 -3.10 -6.65
CA TYR A 30 -12.66 -4.49 -6.64
C TYR A 30 -12.91 -5.17 -5.28
N GLY A 31 -13.68 -4.53 -4.42
CA GLY A 31 -14.09 -5.15 -3.17
C GLY A 31 -13.18 -4.95 -1.98
N TRP A 32 -12.17 -4.09 -2.11
CA TRP A 32 -11.26 -3.83 -1.00
C TRP A 32 -11.86 -2.83 -0.03
N HIS A 33 -11.47 -2.97 1.23
CA HIS A 33 -11.71 -1.93 2.22
C HIS A 33 -10.50 -0.99 2.16
N VAL A 34 -10.75 0.30 2.04
CA VAL A 34 -9.68 1.26 1.79
C VAL A 34 -9.59 2.28 2.90
N LEU A 35 -8.38 2.46 3.41
CA LEU A 35 -8.07 3.55 4.32
C LEU A 35 -7.23 4.55 3.55
N GLU A 36 -7.48 5.82 3.72
CA GLU A 36 -6.77 6.86 2.98
C GLU A 36 -6.00 7.74 3.93
N ALA A 37 -4.74 7.99 3.63
CA ALA A 37 -3.90 8.87 4.44
C ALA A 37 -3.21 9.88 3.54
N ALA A 38 -3.15 11.11 3.97
CA ALA A 38 -2.53 12.18 3.21
C ALA A 38 -1.05 12.36 3.56
N SER A 39 -0.56 11.64 4.56
CA SER A 39 0.83 11.76 5.01
C SER A 39 1.26 10.48 5.67
N GLY A 40 2.56 10.34 5.87
CA GLY A 40 3.08 9.18 6.59
C GLY A 40 2.61 9.14 8.03
N GLU A 41 2.57 10.29 8.67
CA GLU A 41 2.09 10.38 10.05
C GLU A 41 0.65 9.92 10.17
N HIS A 42 -0.18 10.35 9.23
CA HIS A 42 -1.58 9.95 9.22
C HIS A 42 -1.70 8.44 8.99
N ALA A 43 -0.85 7.91 8.11
CA ALA A 43 -0.85 6.47 7.84
C ALA A 43 -0.56 5.67 9.10
N LEU A 44 0.42 6.12 9.88
CA LEU A 44 0.75 5.41 11.11
C LEU A 44 -0.37 5.49 12.14
N ALA A 45 -1.06 6.62 12.19
CA ALA A 45 -2.19 6.76 13.09
C ALA A 45 -3.31 5.78 12.71
N LEU A 46 -3.58 5.63 11.42
CA LEU A 46 -4.59 4.68 10.98
C LEU A 46 -4.16 3.24 11.24
N LEU A 47 -2.88 2.95 11.08
CA LEU A 47 -2.38 1.61 11.31
C LEU A 47 -2.55 1.19 12.77
N ALA A 48 -2.49 2.15 13.69
CA ALA A 48 -2.60 1.84 15.11
C ALA A 48 -3.99 1.28 15.45
N ASP A 49 -5.01 1.67 14.70
CA ASP A 49 -6.38 1.30 15.01
C ASP A 49 -7.01 0.34 14.01
N ASN A 50 -6.28 -0.05 12.99
CA ASN A 50 -6.86 -0.85 11.91
C ASN A 50 -5.91 -1.94 11.46
N TYR A 51 -6.48 -3.07 11.06
CA TYR A 51 -5.71 -4.11 10.41
C TYR A 51 -5.51 -3.72 8.94
N VAL A 52 -4.31 -3.91 8.40
CA VAL A 52 -3.99 -3.55 7.04
C VAL A 52 -3.24 -4.70 6.39
N ASP A 53 -3.66 -5.08 5.19
CA ASP A 53 -2.97 -6.12 4.42
C ASP A 53 -1.83 -5.55 3.58
N VAL A 54 -2.07 -4.41 2.97
CA VAL A 54 -1.10 -3.79 2.06
C VAL A 54 -1.05 -2.30 2.31
N VAL A 55 0.16 -1.74 2.32
CA VAL A 55 0.33 -0.28 2.27
C VAL A 55 0.79 0.07 0.87
N PHE A 56 0.05 0.92 0.18
CA PHE A 56 0.42 1.45 -1.13
C PHE A 56 0.76 2.90 -0.92
N THR A 57 2.03 3.25 -1.01
CA THR A 57 2.47 4.59 -0.65
C THR A 57 3.28 5.26 -1.76
N ASP A 58 2.99 6.54 -1.96
CA ASP A 58 3.88 7.37 -2.75
C ASP A 58 5.17 7.53 -1.97
N ILE A 59 6.29 7.61 -2.67
CA ILE A 59 7.58 7.83 -2.04
C ILE A 59 7.71 9.30 -1.66
N GLN A 60 7.23 10.20 -2.52
CA GLN A 60 7.37 11.62 -2.28
C GLN A 60 6.12 12.15 -1.64
N LEU A 61 6.16 12.37 -0.36
CA LEU A 61 5.03 12.85 0.41
C LEU A 61 5.37 14.20 1.00
N ALA A 62 4.36 15.06 1.09
CA ALA A 62 4.52 16.32 1.80
C ALA A 62 4.68 16.02 3.29
N GLY A 63 5.38 16.87 4.00
CA GLY A 63 5.56 16.71 5.44
C GLY A 63 6.90 16.11 5.76
N VAL A 64 7.04 15.62 6.97
CA VAL A 64 8.32 15.19 7.49
C VAL A 64 8.72 13.81 6.99
N MET A 65 7.75 12.90 6.87
CA MET A 65 8.05 11.54 6.50
C MET A 65 7.90 11.34 5.01
N SER A 66 8.90 10.71 4.40
CA SER A 66 8.77 10.26 3.01
C SER A 66 8.04 8.92 2.98
N GLY A 67 7.77 8.41 1.78
CA GLY A 67 7.22 7.07 1.66
C GLY A 67 8.18 6.00 2.15
N TRP A 68 9.48 6.23 2.01
CA TRP A 68 10.49 5.33 2.56
C TRP A 68 10.37 5.25 4.07
N ASP A 69 10.30 6.42 4.72
CA ASP A 69 10.18 6.50 6.17
C ASP A 69 8.91 5.82 6.64
N THR A 70 7.83 6.07 5.90
CA THR A 70 6.53 5.51 6.25
C THR A 70 6.56 3.99 6.20
N ALA A 71 7.11 3.44 5.13
CA ALA A 71 7.15 1.99 4.97
C ALA A 71 8.02 1.34 6.05
N GLU A 72 9.13 1.97 6.39
CA GLU A 72 10.00 1.45 7.44
C GLU A 72 9.28 1.41 8.77
N ALA A 73 8.55 2.47 9.09
CA ALA A 73 7.81 2.54 10.33
C ALA A 73 6.64 1.56 10.36
N VAL A 74 5.97 1.40 9.23
CA VAL A 74 4.87 0.45 9.13
C VAL A 74 5.40 -0.96 9.36
N ARG A 75 6.51 -1.32 8.73
CA ARG A 75 7.05 -2.66 8.83
C ARG A 75 7.55 -2.95 10.24
N ALA A 76 8.03 -1.93 10.93
CA ALA A 76 8.46 -2.10 12.32
C ALA A 76 7.28 -2.42 13.23
N ARG A 77 6.10 -1.91 12.91
CA ARG A 77 4.92 -2.13 13.73
C ARG A 77 4.09 -3.32 13.28
N ALA A 78 4.11 -3.62 11.99
CA ALA A 78 3.32 -4.69 11.42
C ALA A 78 4.16 -5.45 10.42
N PRO A 79 5.01 -6.36 10.90
CA PRO A 79 6.01 -7.00 10.04
C PRO A 79 5.43 -7.79 8.86
N ALA A 80 4.19 -8.21 8.96
CA ALA A 80 3.59 -9.02 7.91
C ALA A 80 2.91 -8.20 6.82
N VAL A 81 2.82 -6.88 6.98
CA VAL A 81 2.12 -6.07 6.00
C VAL A 81 2.92 -6.02 4.71
N ALA A 82 2.24 -6.12 3.57
CA ALA A 82 2.89 -5.99 2.28
C ALA A 82 3.06 -4.51 1.95
N VAL A 83 4.12 -4.16 1.23
CA VAL A 83 4.38 -2.77 0.88
C VAL A 83 4.56 -2.65 -0.62
N LEU A 84 3.87 -1.69 -1.20
CA LEU A 84 3.99 -1.36 -2.62
C LEU A 84 4.25 0.14 -2.71
N TYR A 85 5.38 0.51 -3.30
CA TYR A 85 5.74 1.91 -3.48
C TYR A 85 5.35 2.41 -4.86
N THR A 86 5.10 3.70 -4.98
CA THR A 86 4.96 4.32 -6.29
C THR A 86 5.62 5.69 -6.30
N SER A 87 6.08 6.11 -7.47
CA SER A 87 6.71 7.43 -7.61
C SER A 87 6.84 7.76 -9.08
N GLY A 88 6.87 9.02 -9.40
CA GLY A 88 7.20 9.48 -10.74
C GLY A 88 8.70 9.49 -11.00
N ASN A 89 9.49 9.22 -9.96
CA ASN A 89 10.94 9.22 -10.08
C ASN A 89 11.48 7.81 -9.95
N ALA A 90 12.78 7.67 -10.09
CA ALA A 90 13.40 6.36 -10.00
C ALA A 90 13.31 5.82 -8.58
N CYS A 91 13.22 4.52 -8.49
CA CYS A 91 13.22 3.85 -7.20
C CYS A 91 14.65 3.72 -6.69
N ASP A 92 14.82 3.79 -5.38
CA ASP A 92 16.11 3.54 -4.75
C ASP A 92 16.01 2.19 -4.02
N PRO A 93 16.54 1.13 -4.62
CA PRO A 93 16.37 -0.21 -4.00
C PRO A 93 16.96 -0.30 -2.62
N ALA A 94 17.95 0.54 -2.31
CA ALA A 94 18.58 0.49 -0.99
C ALA A 94 17.63 0.94 0.10
N ARG A 95 16.59 1.71 -0.23
CA ARG A 95 15.62 2.19 0.74
C ARG A 95 14.40 1.29 0.86
N GLN A 96 14.21 0.36 -0.07
CA GLN A 96 13.03 -0.50 -0.03
C GLN A 96 13.08 -1.46 1.14
N VAL A 97 11.97 -1.60 1.85
CA VAL A 97 11.89 -2.64 2.87
C VAL A 97 11.87 -4.00 2.18
N ALA A 98 12.22 -5.04 2.92
CA ALA A 98 12.26 -6.39 2.36
C ALA A 98 10.88 -6.79 1.85
N ALA A 99 10.85 -7.59 0.82
CA ALA A 99 9.59 -8.14 0.27
C ALA A 99 8.60 -7.04 -0.10
N SER A 100 9.09 -6.02 -0.80
CA SER A 100 8.23 -4.96 -1.31
C SER A 100 8.43 -4.83 -2.80
N LEU A 101 7.51 -4.13 -3.45
CA LEU A 101 7.58 -3.89 -4.89
C LEU A 101 7.40 -2.41 -5.16
N PHE A 102 7.71 -1.99 -6.38
CA PHE A 102 7.63 -0.62 -6.81
C PHE A 102 6.91 -0.55 -8.15
N ILE A 103 6.01 0.42 -8.30
CA ILE A 103 5.35 0.70 -9.56
C ILE A 103 5.57 2.16 -9.90
N GLY A 104 6.09 2.43 -11.09
CA GLY A 104 6.32 3.80 -11.52
C GLY A 104 5.03 4.50 -11.93
N LYS A 105 5.00 5.81 -11.80
CA LYS A 105 3.89 6.63 -12.29
C LYS A 105 4.22 7.07 -13.71
N PRO A 106 3.24 7.21 -14.56
CA PRO A 106 1.82 6.93 -14.31
C PRO A 106 1.54 5.43 -14.34
N TYR A 107 0.60 4.99 -13.53
CA TYR A 107 0.27 3.57 -13.48
C TYR A 107 -1.17 3.36 -13.91
N GLU A 108 -1.45 2.11 -14.31
CA GLU A 108 -2.81 1.69 -14.56
C GLU A 108 -3.38 1.21 -13.25
N PRO A 109 -4.51 1.74 -12.78
CA PRO A 109 -5.06 1.33 -11.50
C PRO A 109 -5.31 -0.17 -11.38
N THR A 110 -5.77 -0.82 -12.44
CA THR A 110 -6.01 -2.25 -12.38
C THR A 110 -4.72 -3.03 -12.18
N PHE A 111 -3.62 -2.53 -12.76
CA PHE A 111 -2.33 -3.18 -12.58
C PHE A 111 -1.88 -3.08 -11.12
N VAL A 112 -2.12 -1.94 -10.47
CA VAL A 112 -1.78 -1.76 -9.07
C VAL A 112 -2.51 -2.82 -8.24
N ILE A 113 -3.79 -3.02 -8.50
CA ILE A 113 -4.58 -3.97 -7.75
C ILE A 113 -4.09 -5.40 -7.99
N GLU A 114 -3.73 -5.72 -9.23
CA GLU A 114 -3.18 -7.03 -9.54
C GLU A 114 -1.89 -7.29 -8.80
N VAL A 115 -1.03 -6.30 -8.73
CA VAL A 115 0.24 -6.43 -8.02
C VAL A 115 -0.01 -6.63 -6.53
N CYS A 116 -0.99 -5.95 -5.96
CA CYS A 116 -1.33 -6.14 -4.56
C CYS A 116 -1.82 -7.55 -4.30
N HIS A 117 -2.65 -8.10 -5.19
CA HIS A 117 -3.08 -9.47 -5.05
C HIS A 117 -1.89 -10.41 -5.10
N SER A 118 -0.98 -10.16 -6.01
CA SER A 118 0.20 -10.97 -6.14
C SER A 118 1.06 -10.95 -4.88
N LEU A 119 1.21 -9.78 -4.28
CA LEU A 119 1.98 -9.65 -3.06
C LEU A 119 1.38 -10.48 -1.93
N LEU A 120 0.07 -10.58 -1.87
CA LEU A 120 -0.59 -11.29 -0.79
C LEU A 120 -0.71 -12.78 -1.05
N ASP A 121 -0.77 -13.18 -2.31
CA ASP A 121 -1.04 -14.57 -2.64
C ASP A 121 0.18 -15.36 -3.04
N GLU A 122 1.28 -14.66 -3.33
CA GLU A 122 2.40 -15.31 -3.94
C GLU A 122 3.00 -16.44 -3.15
N PRO A 123 3.21 -16.33 -1.88
CA PRO A 123 3.84 -17.43 -1.17
C PRO A 123 3.06 -18.70 -1.25
N ALA A 124 1.77 -18.61 -1.24
CA ALA A 124 0.97 -19.80 -1.31
C ALA A 124 1.15 -20.49 -2.63
N CYS A 125 1.27 -19.73 -3.67
CA CYS A 125 1.46 -20.31 -4.95
C CYS A 125 2.76 -20.96 -5.09
N SER A 126 3.75 -20.34 -4.56
CA SER A 126 5.08 -20.85 -4.78
C SER A 126 5.32 -22.11 -4.05
N ALA A 127 4.46 -22.47 -3.18
CA ALA A 127 4.69 -23.67 -2.46
C ALA A 127 4.64 -24.88 -3.32
N GLU A 128 4.14 -24.82 -4.42
CA GLU A 128 4.07 -25.95 -5.17
C GLU A 128 4.99 -26.32 -5.89
#